data_8c9d5a712128cf41b76c03176800b475
#
_entry.id   8c9d5a712128cf41b76c03176800b475
#
_cell.length_a   1.000
_cell.length_b   1.000
_cell.length_c   1.000
_cell.angle_alpha   90.00
_cell.angle_beta   90.00
_cell.angle_gamma   90.00
#
_symmetry.space_group_name_H-M   'P 1'
#
loop_
_entity.id
_entity.type
_entity.pdbx_description
1 polymer ?
#
loop_
_entity_poly.entity_id
_entity_poly.type
_entity_poly.pdbx_seq_one_letter_code
_entity_poly.pdbx_strand_id
1 'polypeptide(L)'
;GQEIPEILQAHVFSGFRYQLYDPKRMPAHQVTKICFCGDHDDLRRLRLQLSEALGGRADLCFSAMDCLEVLPGGCNKGAALAVLSQHLGLTLQDCMAFGDAMNDREMLGSVGHGVIMGNAMDQLKFELPHLPVIGDCRHQAVSHFLTHWLDYPDLPYSPE
;
A
#
# COMPACT_ATOMS: atom_id res chain seq x y z
N GLY A 1 -23.38 3.35 -22.83
CA GLY A 1 -22.48 3.38 -21.71
C GLY A 1 -21.27 4.20 -22.08
N GLN A 2 -20.81 5.09 -21.21
CA GLN A 2 -19.54 5.80 -21.43
C GLN A 2 -18.42 4.78 -21.17
N GLU A 3 -17.46 4.73 -22.10
CA GLU A 3 -16.27 3.91 -21.94
C GLU A 3 -15.43 4.44 -20.76
N ILE A 4 -14.94 3.53 -19.93
CA ILE A 4 -14.01 3.87 -18.86
C ILE A 4 -12.67 4.23 -19.52
N PRO A 5 -12.05 5.38 -19.21
CA PRO A 5 -10.73 5.74 -19.73
C PRO A 5 -9.71 4.61 -19.51
N GLU A 6 -8.86 4.38 -20.49
CA GLU A 6 -7.89 3.27 -20.48
C GLU A 6 -7.02 3.25 -19.22
N ILE A 7 -6.57 4.42 -18.75
CA ILE A 7 -5.79 4.56 -17.52
C ILE A 7 -6.53 4.06 -16.27
N LEU A 8 -7.86 4.10 -16.27
CA LEU A 8 -8.67 3.58 -15.17
C LEU A 8 -8.98 2.09 -15.30
N GLN A 9 -8.84 1.51 -16.49
CA GLN A 9 -9.15 0.09 -16.72
C GLN A 9 -8.23 -0.82 -15.93
N ALA A 10 -6.96 -0.44 -15.74
CA ALA A 10 -6.00 -1.20 -14.93
C ALA A 10 -6.37 -1.23 -13.43
N HIS A 11 -7.10 -0.21 -12.95
CA HIS A 11 -7.53 -0.07 -11.54
C HIS A 11 -8.99 -0.50 -11.31
N VAL A 12 -9.65 -1.01 -12.37
CA VAL A 12 -11.05 -1.41 -12.34
C VAL A 12 -11.15 -2.92 -12.13
N PHE A 13 -11.72 -3.32 -10.98
CA PHE A 13 -12.01 -4.73 -10.73
C PHE A 13 -13.31 -5.15 -11.43
N SER A 14 -13.28 -6.25 -12.17
CA SER A 14 -14.48 -6.82 -12.81
C SER A 14 -15.52 -7.16 -11.73
N GLY A 15 -16.77 -6.75 -11.95
CA GLY A 15 -17.88 -7.00 -11.02
C GLY A 15 -18.32 -5.80 -10.18
N PHE A 16 -17.55 -4.73 -10.13
CA PHE A 16 -17.98 -3.49 -9.47
C PHE A 16 -18.86 -2.64 -10.40
N ARG A 17 -19.87 -2.01 -9.83
CA ARG A 17 -20.68 -1.01 -10.55
C ARG A 17 -20.04 0.35 -10.40
N TYR A 18 -19.60 0.92 -11.52
CA TYR A 18 -19.07 2.28 -11.55
C TYR A 18 -20.21 3.26 -11.81
N GLN A 19 -20.19 4.36 -11.08
CA GLN A 19 -21.06 5.50 -11.32
C GLN A 19 -20.20 6.67 -11.79
N LEU A 20 -20.69 7.40 -12.78
CA LEU A 20 -20.07 8.65 -13.17
C LEU A 20 -20.11 9.63 -11.98
N TYR A 21 -19.02 10.37 -11.81
CA TYR A 21 -18.94 11.42 -10.83
C TYR A 21 -20.04 12.47 -11.08
N ASP A 22 -20.88 12.69 -10.09
CA ASP A 22 -21.85 13.78 -10.05
C ASP A 22 -21.62 14.57 -8.75
N PRO A 23 -21.09 15.82 -8.81
CA PRO A 23 -20.80 16.62 -7.62
C PRO A 23 -22.03 16.82 -6.71
N LYS A 24 -23.25 16.78 -7.28
CA LYS A 24 -24.50 16.95 -6.53
C LYS A 24 -24.96 15.68 -5.80
N ARG A 25 -24.39 14.53 -6.17
CA ARG A 25 -24.72 13.21 -5.61
C ARG A 25 -23.60 12.56 -4.84
N MET A 26 -22.44 13.23 -4.72
CA MET A 26 -21.34 12.69 -3.97
C MET A 26 -21.73 12.62 -2.49
N PRO A 27 -21.67 11.43 -1.86
CA PRO A 27 -21.97 11.32 -0.45
C PRO A 27 -20.94 12.12 0.35
N ALA A 28 -21.41 12.96 1.27
CA ALA A 28 -20.54 13.71 2.19
C ALA A 28 -19.91 12.81 3.28
N HIS A 29 -20.32 11.55 3.34
CA HIS A 29 -19.90 10.55 4.34
C HIS A 29 -19.79 9.18 3.67
N GLN A 30 -19.12 8.25 4.33
CA GLN A 30 -18.88 6.89 3.84
C GLN A 30 -17.89 6.79 2.65
N VAL A 31 -17.11 7.85 2.40
CA VAL A 31 -15.98 7.78 1.47
C VAL A 31 -14.77 7.27 2.24
N THR A 32 -14.30 6.09 1.88
CA THR A 32 -13.16 5.44 2.55
C THR A 32 -11.84 5.81 1.91
N LYS A 33 -11.84 6.03 0.58
CA LYS A 33 -10.65 6.35 -0.20
C LYS A 33 -11.01 7.10 -1.47
N ILE A 34 -10.14 8.04 -1.87
CA ILE A 34 -10.17 8.68 -3.19
C ILE A 34 -8.87 8.31 -3.90
N CYS A 35 -8.95 7.91 -5.17
CA CYS A 35 -7.80 7.61 -6.01
C CYS A 35 -7.73 8.60 -7.17
N PHE A 36 -6.54 9.15 -7.38
CA PHE A 36 -6.19 9.94 -8.55
C PHE A 36 -5.24 9.12 -9.41
N CYS A 37 -5.61 8.87 -10.67
CA CYS A 37 -4.78 8.12 -11.61
C CYS A 37 -4.32 9.06 -12.73
N GLY A 38 -3.04 8.98 -13.10
CA GLY A 38 -2.48 9.85 -14.12
C GLY A 38 -0.96 9.82 -14.20
N ASP A 39 -0.39 10.81 -14.86
CA ASP A 39 1.05 10.98 -14.94
C ASP A 39 1.67 11.16 -13.54
N HIS A 40 2.80 10.50 -13.30
CA HIS A 40 3.46 10.49 -12.00
C HIS A 40 3.88 11.88 -11.52
N ASP A 41 4.41 12.72 -12.39
CA ASP A 41 4.89 14.05 -12.02
C ASP A 41 3.71 14.98 -11.72
N ASP A 42 2.60 14.84 -12.44
CA ASP A 42 1.35 15.54 -12.14
C ASP A 42 0.79 15.11 -10.79
N LEU A 43 0.78 13.82 -10.50
CA LEU A 43 0.33 13.28 -9.22
C LEU A 43 1.24 13.70 -8.06
N ARG A 44 2.55 13.80 -8.26
CA ARG A 44 3.48 14.35 -7.25
C ARG A 44 3.16 15.81 -6.94
N ARG A 45 2.91 16.64 -7.96
CA ARG A 45 2.49 18.04 -7.77
C ARG A 45 1.16 18.11 -7.02
N LEU A 46 0.18 17.30 -7.41
CA LEU A 46 -1.12 17.21 -6.73
C LEU A 46 -0.95 16.80 -5.27
N ARG A 47 -0.11 15.80 -4.98
CA ARG A 47 0.16 15.35 -3.61
C ARG A 47 0.66 16.50 -2.72
N LEU A 48 1.58 17.33 -3.22
CA LEU A 48 2.09 18.48 -2.46
C LEU A 48 0.98 19.48 -2.16
N GLN A 49 0.16 19.83 -3.16
CA GLN A 49 -0.97 20.75 -2.99
C GLN A 49 -2.01 20.22 -2.00
N LEU A 50 -2.34 18.92 -2.10
CA LEU A 50 -3.28 18.29 -1.17
C LEU A 50 -2.72 18.20 0.24
N SER A 51 -1.43 17.90 0.40
CA SER A 51 -0.76 17.86 1.70
C SER A 51 -0.84 19.20 2.41
N GLU A 52 -0.59 20.29 1.69
CA GLU A 52 -0.71 21.65 2.23
C GLU A 52 -2.17 22.00 2.57
N ALA A 53 -3.10 21.72 1.66
CA ALA A 53 -4.51 22.08 1.83
C ALA A 53 -5.20 21.26 2.93
N LEU A 54 -4.83 20.01 3.10
CA LEU A 54 -5.48 19.08 4.06
C LEU A 54 -4.82 19.06 5.44
N GLY A 55 -3.55 19.49 5.55
CA GLY A 55 -2.89 19.73 6.83
C GLY A 55 -2.95 18.56 7.81
N GLY A 56 -2.63 17.34 7.40
CA GLY A 56 -2.66 16.14 8.24
C GLY A 56 -4.04 15.53 8.48
N ARG A 57 -5.11 16.08 7.92
CA ARG A 57 -6.46 15.49 7.96
C ARG A 57 -6.61 14.29 7.03
N ALA A 58 -5.64 14.07 6.15
CA ALA A 58 -5.63 12.96 5.21
C ALA A 58 -4.22 12.37 5.10
N ASP A 59 -4.15 11.07 4.91
CA ASP A 59 -2.95 10.35 4.50
C ASP A 59 -2.90 10.29 2.98
N LEU A 60 -1.74 10.61 2.42
CA LEU A 60 -1.50 10.71 0.98
C LEU A 60 -0.36 9.76 0.61
N CYS A 61 -0.66 8.69 -0.10
CA CYS A 61 0.35 7.71 -0.48
C CYS A 61 0.20 7.24 -1.94
N PHE A 62 1.31 6.82 -2.53
CA PHE A 62 1.31 6.14 -3.81
C PHE A 62 1.14 4.63 -3.61
N SER A 63 0.11 4.04 -4.23
CA SER A 63 -0.06 2.59 -4.33
C SER A 63 0.52 2.03 -5.63
N ALA A 64 0.75 2.90 -6.62
CA ALA A 64 1.47 2.65 -7.87
C ALA A 64 2.05 3.98 -8.36
N MET A 65 2.94 3.94 -9.35
CA MET A 65 3.55 5.15 -9.92
C MET A 65 2.51 6.10 -10.53
N ASP A 66 1.41 5.56 -11.01
CA ASP A 66 0.30 6.25 -11.67
C ASP A 66 -0.97 6.34 -10.80
N CYS A 67 -0.89 6.02 -9.50
CA CYS A 67 -2.03 6.05 -8.59
C CYS A 67 -1.67 6.68 -7.24
N LEU A 68 -2.23 7.87 -6.98
CA LEU A 68 -2.18 8.56 -5.69
C LEU A 68 -3.46 8.29 -4.91
N GLU A 69 -3.34 7.76 -3.72
CA GLU A 69 -4.44 7.49 -2.81
C GLU A 69 -4.53 8.57 -1.72
N VAL A 70 -5.76 8.98 -1.44
CA VAL A 70 -6.10 9.90 -0.35
C VAL A 70 -7.04 9.16 0.61
N LEU A 71 -6.60 9.00 1.84
CA LEU A 71 -7.34 8.32 2.91
C LEU A 71 -7.58 9.30 4.07
N PRO A 72 -8.56 9.05 4.94
CA PRO A 72 -8.67 9.79 6.20
C PRO A 72 -7.36 9.71 6.99
N GLY A 73 -6.99 10.80 7.68
CA GLY A 73 -5.76 10.84 8.46
C GLY A 73 -5.70 9.72 9.50
N GLY A 74 -4.57 9.04 9.59
CA GLY A 74 -4.36 7.88 10.45
C GLY A 74 -4.96 6.57 9.93
N CYS A 75 -5.56 6.55 8.73
CA CYS A 75 -6.08 5.36 8.09
C CYS A 75 -5.05 4.78 7.12
N ASN A 76 -4.17 3.91 7.61
CA ASN A 76 -3.18 3.20 6.80
C ASN A 76 -3.14 1.71 7.18
N LYS A 77 -2.40 0.91 6.41
CA LYS A 77 -2.30 -0.54 6.63
C LYS A 77 -1.69 -0.89 7.99
N GLY A 78 -0.73 -0.10 8.48
CA GLY A 78 -0.12 -0.30 9.79
C GLY A 78 -1.11 -0.07 10.93
N ALA A 79 -1.89 1.01 10.89
CA ALA A 79 -2.93 1.30 11.87
C ALA A 79 -4.02 0.20 11.88
N ALA A 80 -4.44 -0.26 10.71
CA ALA A 80 -5.42 -1.34 10.59
C ALA A 80 -4.89 -2.66 11.17
N LEU A 81 -3.62 -2.98 10.89
CA LEU A 81 -2.98 -4.17 11.44
C LEU A 81 -2.84 -4.11 12.97
N ALA A 82 -2.52 -2.93 13.52
CA ALA A 82 -2.45 -2.73 14.97
C ALA A 82 -3.80 -3.04 15.67
N VAL A 83 -4.90 -2.54 15.09
CA VAL A 83 -6.25 -2.83 15.61
C VAL A 83 -6.56 -4.33 15.52
N LEU A 84 -6.25 -4.96 14.38
CA LEU A 84 -6.50 -6.39 14.18
C LEU A 84 -5.67 -7.23 15.15
N SER A 85 -4.37 -6.96 15.29
CA SER A 85 -3.47 -7.68 16.20
C SER A 85 -3.98 -7.62 17.63
N GLN A 86 -4.34 -6.42 18.10
CA GLN A 86 -4.93 -6.24 19.43
C GLN A 86 -6.21 -7.07 19.61
N HIS A 87 -7.08 -7.09 18.61
CA HIS A 87 -8.32 -7.86 18.65
C HIS A 87 -8.08 -9.36 18.74
N LEU A 88 -6.99 -9.84 18.14
CA LEU A 88 -6.55 -11.23 18.19
C LEU A 88 -5.71 -11.59 19.42
N GLY A 89 -5.43 -10.63 20.31
CA GLY A 89 -4.54 -10.84 21.47
C GLY A 89 -3.06 -10.97 21.11
N LEU A 90 -2.67 -10.45 19.94
CA LEU A 90 -1.29 -10.43 19.43
C LEU A 90 -0.70 -9.03 19.55
N THR A 91 0.61 -8.94 19.46
CA THR A 91 1.34 -7.68 19.26
C THR A 91 1.81 -7.53 17.82
N LEU A 92 2.15 -6.32 17.40
CA LEU A 92 2.75 -6.12 16.07
C LEU A 92 4.10 -6.84 15.94
N GLN A 93 4.79 -7.10 17.04
CA GLN A 93 6.06 -7.84 17.05
C GLN A 93 5.88 -9.32 16.70
N ASP A 94 4.67 -9.86 16.88
CA ASP A 94 4.32 -11.24 16.52
C ASP A 94 3.88 -11.36 15.04
N CYS A 95 3.86 -10.24 14.30
CA CYS A 95 3.37 -10.17 12.93
C CYS A 95 4.51 -10.13 11.91
N MET A 96 4.28 -10.81 10.79
CA MET A 96 5.07 -10.67 9.57
C MET A 96 4.25 -9.97 8.49
N ALA A 97 4.88 -9.06 7.74
CA ALA A 97 4.23 -8.34 6.64
C ALA A 97 5.13 -8.25 5.42
N PHE A 98 4.52 -8.33 4.24
CA PHE A 98 5.16 -8.16 2.95
C PHE A 98 4.57 -6.94 2.25
N GLY A 99 5.41 -6.18 1.53
CA GLY A 99 4.94 -5.00 0.82
C GLY A 99 5.86 -4.57 -0.31
N ASP A 100 5.32 -3.78 -1.24
CA ASP A 100 6.03 -3.34 -2.43
C ASP A 100 5.83 -1.86 -2.78
N ALA A 101 4.89 -1.16 -2.13
CA ALA A 101 4.56 0.23 -2.43
C ALA A 101 4.55 1.11 -1.17
N MET A 102 4.48 2.43 -1.36
CA MET A 102 4.54 3.38 -0.25
C MET A 102 3.36 3.29 0.72
N ASN A 103 2.22 2.76 0.30
CA ASN A 103 1.08 2.47 1.18
C ASN A 103 1.32 1.29 2.15
N ASP A 104 2.42 0.55 2.00
CA ASP A 104 2.85 -0.53 2.91
C ASP A 104 3.85 -0.06 3.97
N ARG A 105 4.39 1.16 3.83
CA ARG A 105 5.51 1.67 4.62
C ARG A 105 5.27 1.60 6.13
N GLU A 106 4.13 2.10 6.59
CA GLU A 106 3.78 2.12 8.02
C GLU A 106 3.59 0.70 8.56
N MET A 107 2.97 -0.19 7.78
CA MET A 107 2.80 -1.60 8.14
C MET A 107 4.16 -2.29 8.28
N LEU A 108 4.99 -2.19 7.25
CA LEU A 108 6.32 -2.83 7.25
C LEU A 108 7.23 -2.34 8.37
N GLY A 109 7.19 -1.02 8.66
CA GLY A 109 8.00 -0.42 9.71
C GLY A 109 7.50 -0.68 11.13
N SER A 110 6.27 -1.17 11.31
CA SER A 110 5.66 -1.37 12.64
C SER A 110 5.65 -2.82 13.11
N VAL A 111 5.76 -3.79 12.20
CA VAL A 111 5.72 -5.23 12.54
C VAL A 111 7.10 -5.75 12.97
N GLY A 112 7.11 -6.89 13.69
CA GLY A 112 8.35 -7.55 14.08
C GLY A 112 9.15 -8.09 12.89
N HIS A 113 8.46 -8.49 11.81
CA HIS A 113 9.07 -9.06 10.61
C HIS A 113 8.55 -8.40 9.34
N GLY A 114 9.00 -7.17 9.07
CA GLY A 114 8.73 -6.48 7.80
C GLY A 114 9.64 -7.01 6.70
N VAL A 115 9.07 -7.30 5.52
CA VAL A 115 9.79 -7.86 4.36
C VAL A 115 9.42 -7.08 3.11
N ILE A 116 10.41 -6.58 2.39
CA ILE A 116 10.23 -5.81 1.17
C ILE A 116 10.33 -6.74 -0.04
N MET A 117 9.40 -6.60 -0.99
CA MET A 117 9.42 -7.35 -2.24
C MET A 117 10.53 -6.86 -3.18
N GLY A 118 11.11 -7.74 -3.98
CA GLY A 118 12.16 -7.38 -4.97
C GLY A 118 11.69 -6.36 -5.99
N ASN A 119 10.42 -6.46 -6.42
CA ASN A 119 9.76 -5.51 -7.31
C ASN A 119 9.26 -4.22 -6.62
N ALA A 120 9.58 -4.01 -5.34
CA ALA A 120 9.11 -2.85 -4.60
C ALA A 120 9.68 -1.53 -5.16
N MET A 121 8.93 -0.45 -4.94
CA MET A 121 9.35 0.91 -5.25
C MET A 121 10.70 1.23 -4.60
N ASP A 122 11.61 1.87 -5.33
CA ASP A 122 12.92 2.24 -4.81
C ASP A 122 12.83 3.16 -3.61
N GLN A 123 11.84 4.04 -3.56
CA GLN A 123 11.59 4.91 -2.41
C GLN A 123 11.29 4.09 -1.14
N LEU A 124 10.51 3.00 -1.22
CA LEU A 124 10.21 2.14 -0.08
C LEU A 124 11.49 1.46 0.46
N LYS A 125 12.33 0.94 -0.44
CA LYS A 125 13.64 0.36 -0.09
C LYS A 125 14.57 1.39 0.55
N PHE A 126 14.54 2.62 0.06
CA PHE A 126 15.34 3.72 0.60
C PHE A 126 14.89 4.15 2.00
N GLU A 127 13.57 4.18 2.25
CA GLU A 127 13.03 4.62 3.55
C GLU A 127 13.11 3.53 4.64
N LEU A 128 13.18 2.25 4.25
CA LEU A 128 13.28 1.11 5.17
C LEU A 128 14.51 0.24 4.89
N PRO A 129 15.73 0.81 4.89
CA PRO A 129 16.95 0.12 4.45
C PRO A 129 17.38 -1.03 5.36
N HIS A 130 16.81 -1.12 6.56
CA HIS A 130 17.09 -2.16 7.55
C HIS A 130 16.25 -3.42 7.34
N LEU A 131 15.22 -3.38 6.49
CA LEU A 131 14.37 -4.53 6.22
C LEU A 131 14.96 -5.42 5.10
N PRO A 132 14.78 -6.74 5.21
CA PRO A 132 15.22 -7.65 4.16
C PRO A 132 14.42 -7.43 2.87
N VAL A 133 15.11 -7.51 1.74
CA VAL A 133 14.51 -7.50 0.42
C VAL A 133 14.57 -8.92 -0.14
N ILE A 134 13.42 -9.47 -0.53
CA ILE A 134 13.30 -10.80 -1.11
C ILE A 134 13.19 -10.75 -2.64
N GLY A 135 12.90 -11.87 -3.29
CA GLY A 135 12.73 -11.94 -4.74
C GLY A 135 11.50 -11.16 -5.26
N ASP A 136 11.36 -11.16 -6.56
CA ASP A 136 10.25 -10.53 -7.28
C ASP A 136 8.96 -11.37 -7.13
N CYS A 137 7.80 -10.71 -7.08
CA CYS A 137 6.50 -11.35 -6.96
C CYS A 137 6.21 -12.36 -8.09
N ARG A 138 6.79 -12.16 -9.29
CA ARG A 138 6.66 -13.06 -10.44
C ARG A 138 7.31 -14.44 -10.21
N HIS A 139 8.20 -14.56 -9.24
CA HIS A 139 8.93 -15.78 -8.91
C HIS A 139 8.48 -16.40 -7.57
N GLN A 140 7.24 -16.14 -7.15
CA GLN A 140 6.66 -16.70 -5.92
C GLN A 140 7.50 -16.41 -4.65
N ALA A 141 8.16 -15.25 -4.61
CA ALA A 141 9.14 -14.91 -3.59
C ALA A 141 8.60 -15.00 -2.15
N VAL A 142 7.33 -14.63 -1.91
CA VAL A 142 6.70 -14.77 -0.59
C VAL A 142 6.63 -16.22 -0.17
N SER A 143 6.21 -17.13 -1.06
CA SER A 143 6.12 -18.56 -0.77
C SER A 143 7.50 -19.13 -0.44
N HIS A 144 8.51 -18.82 -1.26
CA HIS A 144 9.88 -19.29 -1.04
C HIS A 144 10.46 -18.75 0.28
N PHE A 145 10.22 -17.48 0.58
CA PHE A 145 10.65 -16.89 1.85
C PHE A 145 9.99 -17.57 3.04
N LEU A 146 8.67 -17.77 3.01
CA LEU A 146 7.94 -18.40 4.11
C LEU A 146 8.36 -19.86 4.32
N THR A 147 8.58 -20.62 3.24
CA THR A 147 9.11 -21.99 3.34
C THR A 147 10.48 -21.98 4.00
N HIS A 148 11.38 -21.12 3.55
CA HIS A 148 12.70 -20.98 4.18
C HIS A 148 12.61 -20.59 5.67
N TRP A 149 11.76 -19.60 6.00
CA TRP A 149 11.55 -19.13 7.37
C TRP A 149 11.04 -20.25 8.30
N LEU A 150 10.16 -21.10 7.83
CA LEU A 150 9.58 -22.20 8.62
C LEU A 150 10.55 -23.39 8.75
N ASP A 151 11.26 -23.73 7.67
CA ASP A 151 12.14 -24.90 7.64
C ASP A 151 13.53 -24.60 8.22
N TYR A 152 14.00 -23.34 8.11
CA TYR A 152 15.35 -22.94 8.50
C TYR A 152 15.35 -21.60 9.25
N PRO A 153 14.68 -21.50 10.42
CA PRO A 153 14.47 -20.21 11.11
C PRO A 153 15.79 -19.52 11.53
N ASP A 154 16.87 -20.27 11.72
CA ASP A 154 18.17 -19.76 12.16
C ASP A 154 19.11 -19.40 10.99
N LEU A 155 18.73 -19.69 9.76
CA LEU A 155 19.54 -19.41 8.59
C LEU A 155 19.12 -18.13 7.87
N PRO A 156 20.07 -17.29 7.42
CA PRO A 156 19.73 -16.10 6.65
C PRO A 156 19.10 -16.50 5.30
N TYR A 157 18.01 -15.83 4.95
CA TYR A 157 17.42 -15.95 3.63
C TYR A 157 18.30 -15.28 2.57
N SER A 158 18.61 -16.00 1.49
CA SER A 158 19.28 -15.46 0.31
C SER A 158 18.34 -15.59 -0.89
N PRO A 159 17.89 -14.48 -1.48
CA PRO A 159 17.09 -14.53 -2.70
C PRO A 159 17.97 -15.03 -3.87
N GLU A 160 17.47 -16.00 -4.62
CA GLU A 160 18.07 -16.44 -5.89
C GLU A 160 17.79 -15.43 -7.01
#